data_b1ae64a8b50b432678e1343d5c91ebf7
#
_entry.id   b1ae64a8b50b432678e1343d5c91ebf7
#
_cell.length_a   1.000
_cell.length_b   1.000
_cell.length_c   1.000
_cell.angle_alpha   90.00
_cell.angle_beta   90.00
_cell.angle_gamma   90.00
#
_symmetry.space_group_name_H-M   'P 1'
#
loop_
_entity.id
_entity.type
_entity.pdbx_description
1 polymer ?
#
loop_
_entity_poly.entity_id
_entity_poly.type
_entity_poly.pdbx_seq_one_letter_code
_entity_poly.pdbx_strand_id
1 'polypeptide(L)'
;MRITLAQLPVQDWDIGANLRSIKDAVAQAADERSDIVLTPEGSLSGYHHQFDFAQLKDALAELEAFAAQRRVGLALGTCMEEEDGLRYNELRFYAPGGEYLGCHTKTLLCGAGEPAQGEVNCYAVRPLRAFCFMGIMVGGLICNDLWANPGCTPMPDTHLTRQLSRMGAKIVFHAVNGGRDASTVSKGLDRRFHEAQVLMRARADGLVICTVDNTYPEHIGVSSLGGIAAPNAVWLCTLPDMGRRVATYDVPLV
;
A
#
# COMPACT_ATOMS: atom_id res chain seq x y z
N MET A 1 -9.94 -14.46 -6.41
CA MET A 1 -8.60 -13.88 -6.67
C MET A 1 -7.66 -14.37 -5.59
N ARG A 2 -6.47 -14.80 -5.97
CA ARG A 2 -5.44 -15.27 -5.03
C ARG A 2 -4.43 -14.14 -4.79
N ILE A 3 -4.34 -13.64 -3.57
CA ILE A 3 -3.61 -12.41 -3.22
C ILE A 3 -2.52 -12.73 -2.22
N THR A 4 -1.30 -12.28 -2.52
CA THR A 4 -0.18 -12.31 -1.56
C THR A 4 -0.07 -10.97 -0.85
N LEU A 5 -0.11 -11.01 0.46
CA LEU A 5 0.20 -9.89 1.34
C LEU A 5 1.68 -9.96 1.72
N ALA A 6 2.45 -8.98 1.30
CA ALA A 6 3.88 -8.89 1.58
C ALA A 6 4.14 -7.78 2.61
N GLN A 7 4.04 -8.11 3.89
CA GLN A 7 4.45 -7.24 4.99
C GLN A 7 5.97 -7.28 5.12
N LEU A 8 6.64 -6.22 4.67
CA LEU A 8 8.09 -6.17 4.48
C LEU A 8 8.74 -5.06 5.31
N PRO A 9 10.01 -5.22 5.70
CA PRO A 9 10.79 -4.10 6.20
C PRO A 9 11.12 -3.15 5.03
N VAL A 10 10.70 -1.91 5.13
CA VAL A 10 11.03 -0.84 4.19
C VAL A 10 12.20 -0.06 4.75
N GLN A 11 13.33 -0.10 4.07
CA GLN A 11 14.54 0.61 4.48
C GLN A 11 14.67 1.90 3.68
N ASP A 12 14.69 3.02 4.38
CA ASP A 12 15.03 4.29 3.76
C ASP A 12 16.47 4.25 3.27
N TRP A 13 16.74 4.86 2.11
CA TRP A 13 18.07 4.98 1.51
C TRP A 13 18.72 3.67 1.02
N ASP A 14 18.01 2.53 1.03
CA ASP A 14 18.53 1.26 0.49
C ASP A 14 17.58 0.59 -0.49
N ILE A 15 17.50 1.18 -1.70
CA ILE A 15 16.69 0.66 -2.81
C ILE A 15 17.08 -0.79 -3.14
N GLY A 16 18.37 -1.13 -3.04
CA GLY A 16 18.85 -2.48 -3.33
C GLY A 16 18.33 -3.53 -2.34
N ALA A 17 18.32 -3.23 -1.04
CA ALA A 17 17.75 -4.13 -0.03
C ALA A 17 16.23 -4.26 -0.20
N ASN A 18 15.55 -3.15 -0.48
CA ASN A 18 14.12 -3.13 -0.74
C ASN A 18 13.76 -3.97 -1.97
N LEU A 19 14.48 -3.80 -3.09
CA LEU A 19 14.30 -4.59 -4.31
C LEU A 19 14.45 -6.10 -4.04
N ARG A 20 15.51 -6.50 -3.33
CA ARG A 20 15.71 -7.92 -2.96
C ARG A 20 14.54 -8.46 -2.15
N SER A 21 14.10 -7.71 -1.12
CA SER A 21 12.99 -8.11 -0.26
C SER A 21 11.67 -8.29 -1.03
N ILE A 22 11.40 -7.41 -2.01
CA ILE A 22 10.21 -7.50 -2.86
C ILE A 22 10.34 -8.67 -3.83
N LYS A 23 11.51 -8.88 -4.47
CA LYS A 23 11.74 -10.03 -5.37
C LYS A 23 11.55 -11.37 -4.66
N ASP A 24 12.00 -11.49 -3.42
CA ASP A 24 11.76 -12.69 -2.59
C ASP A 24 10.26 -12.92 -2.35
N ALA A 25 9.50 -11.85 -2.08
CA ALA A 25 8.05 -11.95 -1.91
C ALA A 25 7.33 -12.33 -3.22
N VAL A 26 7.77 -11.79 -4.36
CA VAL A 26 7.25 -12.16 -5.69
C VAL A 26 7.59 -13.62 -6.03
N ALA A 27 8.79 -14.10 -5.71
CA ALA A 27 9.16 -15.49 -5.93
C ALA A 27 8.26 -16.45 -5.12
N GLN A 28 8.06 -16.16 -3.82
CA GLN A 28 7.15 -16.94 -2.98
C GLN A 28 5.72 -16.89 -3.52
N ALA A 29 5.23 -15.72 -3.93
CA ALA A 29 3.90 -15.56 -4.51
C ALA A 29 3.72 -16.41 -5.78
N ALA A 30 4.75 -16.48 -6.64
CA ALA A 30 4.73 -17.33 -7.83
C ALA A 30 4.64 -18.82 -7.48
N ASP A 31 5.44 -19.27 -6.51
CA ASP A 31 5.41 -20.66 -6.02
C ASP A 31 4.05 -21.02 -5.44
N GLU A 32 3.40 -20.06 -4.80
CA GLU A 32 2.05 -20.18 -4.24
C GLU A 32 0.94 -19.87 -5.26
N ARG A 33 1.26 -19.62 -6.53
CA ARG A 33 0.33 -19.30 -7.62
C ARG A 33 -0.57 -18.12 -7.34
N SER A 34 -0.02 -17.06 -6.80
CA SER A 34 -0.73 -15.81 -6.53
C SER A 34 -0.99 -15.03 -7.81
N ASP A 35 -2.14 -14.36 -7.87
CA ASP A 35 -2.47 -13.45 -8.98
C ASP A 35 -1.75 -12.11 -8.85
N ILE A 36 -1.57 -11.62 -7.61
CA ILE A 36 -1.01 -10.30 -7.32
C ILE A 36 -0.35 -10.25 -5.94
N VAL A 37 0.74 -9.49 -5.83
CA VAL A 37 1.41 -9.15 -4.57
C VAL A 37 1.12 -7.71 -4.19
N LEU A 38 0.65 -7.48 -2.96
CA LEU A 38 0.59 -6.15 -2.35
C LEU A 38 1.83 -5.92 -1.49
N THR A 39 2.51 -4.78 -1.68
CA THR A 39 3.67 -4.34 -0.89
C THR A 39 3.37 -3.07 -0.09
N PRO A 40 4.13 -2.75 0.97
CA PRO A 40 3.94 -1.53 1.76
C PRO A 40 4.17 -0.24 0.97
N GLU A 41 3.68 0.87 1.51
CA GLU A 41 3.97 2.22 1.03
C GLU A 41 5.49 2.48 1.02
N GLY A 42 5.99 3.02 -0.10
CA GLY A 42 7.40 3.30 -0.29
C GLY A 42 8.29 2.05 -0.33
N SER A 43 7.73 0.86 -0.54
CA SER A 43 8.47 -0.41 -0.38
C SER A 43 9.68 -0.55 -1.29
N LEU A 44 9.72 0.09 -2.47
CA LEU A 44 10.89 0.06 -3.34
C LEU A 44 11.83 1.24 -3.08
N SER A 45 11.31 2.46 -3.06
CA SER A 45 12.10 3.69 -2.93
C SER A 45 12.64 3.96 -1.52
N GLY A 46 12.03 3.38 -0.48
CA GLY A 46 12.01 3.94 0.86
C GLY A 46 10.90 4.99 0.99
N TYR A 47 10.58 5.39 2.22
CA TYR A 47 9.55 6.37 2.54
C TYR A 47 10.15 7.76 2.75
N HIS A 48 10.66 8.34 1.67
CA HIS A 48 11.18 9.71 1.66
C HIS A 48 11.17 10.27 0.22
N HIS A 49 11.29 11.59 0.08
CA HIS A 49 11.23 12.29 -1.19
C HIS A 49 12.61 12.56 -1.84
N GLN A 50 13.71 12.14 -1.20
CA GLN A 50 15.09 12.38 -1.65
C GLN A 50 15.77 11.06 -2.03
N PHE A 51 15.23 10.34 -3.00
CA PHE A 51 15.78 9.10 -3.50
C PHE A 51 16.66 9.32 -4.74
N ASP A 52 17.58 8.40 -4.98
CA ASP A 52 18.32 8.33 -6.25
C ASP A 52 17.37 7.89 -7.37
N PHE A 53 16.97 8.83 -8.20
CA PHE A 53 15.97 8.59 -9.24
C PHE A 53 16.47 7.62 -10.31
N ALA A 54 17.74 7.67 -10.69
CA ALA A 54 18.30 6.75 -11.69
C ALA A 54 18.33 5.31 -11.16
N GLN A 55 18.85 5.14 -9.95
CA GLN A 55 18.84 3.84 -9.28
C GLN A 55 17.42 3.28 -9.09
N LEU A 56 16.47 4.14 -8.72
CA LEU A 56 15.08 3.73 -8.54
C LEU A 56 14.44 3.27 -9.87
N LYS A 57 14.69 3.97 -10.97
CA LYS A 57 14.19 3.56 -12.30
C LYS A 57 14.75 2.22 -12.73
N ASP A 58 16.03 1.98 -12.53
CA ASP A 58 16.68 0.72 -12.86
C ASP A 58 16.11 -0.43 -11.99
N ALA A 59 15.94 -0.19 -10.69
CA ALA A 59 15.35 -1.15 -9.76
C ALA A 59 13.88 -1.46 -10.11
N LEU A 60 13.11 -0.46 -10.50
CA LEU A 60 11.73 -0.63 -10.94
C LEU A 60 11.66 -1.49 -12.20
N ALA A 61 12.46 -1.18 -13.22
CA ALA A 61 12.50 -1.94 -14.47
C ALA A 61 12.92 -3.41 -14.23
N GLU A 62 13.89 -3.63 -13.34
CA GLU A 62 14.31 -4.99 -12.93
C GLU A 62 13.17 -5.75 -12.25
N LEU A 63 12.44 -5.10 -11.34
CA LEU A 63 11.32 -5.70 -10.61
C LEU A 63 10.15 -6.03 -11.55
N GLU A 64 9.81 -5.11 -12.46
CA GLU A 64 8.76 -5.30 -13.47
C GLU A 64 9.05 -6.53 -14.34
N ALA A 65 10.27 -6.61 -14.87
CA ALA A 65 10.71 -7.75 -15.68
C ALA A 65 10.68 -9.07 -14.89
N PHE A 66 11.12 -9.04 -13.63
CA PHE A 66 11.12 -10.21 -12.76
C PHE A 66 9.69 -10.69 -12.45
N ALA A 67 8.77 -9.79 -12.10
CA ALA A 67 7.39 -10.12 -11.80
C ALA A 67 6.66 -10.67 -13.04
N ALA A 68 6.87 -10.07 -14.22
CA ALA A 68 6.34 -10.52 -15.50
C ALA A 68 6.84 -11.93 -15.86
N GLN A 69 8.14 -12.20 -15.67
CA GLN A 69 8.71 -13.54 -15.88
C GLN A 69 8.06 -14.59 -14.98
N ARG A 70 7.74 -14.22 -13.73
CA ARG A 70 7.07 -15.08 -12.74
C ARG A 70 5.55 -15.14 -12.91
N ARG A 71 4.98 -14.32 -13.81
CA ARG A 71 3.55 -14.18 -14.05
C ARG A 71 2.75 -13.82 -12.79
N VAL A 72 3.28 -12.89 -12.01
CA VAL A 72 2.66 -12.37 -10.80
C VAL A 72 2.41 -10.87 -10.99
N GLY A 73 1.17 -10.43 -10.79
CA GLY A 73 0.83 -9.00 -10.78
C GLY A 73 1.39 -8.29 -9.56
N LEU A 74 1.48 -6.96 -9.63
CA LEU A 74 1.97 -6.13 -8.54
C LEU A 74 0.95 -5.05 -8.18
N ALA A 75 0.76 -4.83 -6.89
CA ALA A 75 0.32 -3.58 -6.27
C ALA A 75 1.51 -3.05 -5.46
N LEU A 76 2.36 -2.26 -6.12
CA LEU A 76 3.68 -1.86 -5.64
C LEU A 76 3.67 -0.46 -5.04
N GLY A 77 3.96 -0.34 -3.74
CA GLY A 77 4.17 0.95 -3.09
C GLY A 77 5.58 1.50 -3.38
N THR A 78 5.66 2.71 -3.92
CA THR A 78 6.93 3.41 -4.17
C THR A 78 6.72 4.92 -4.23
N CYS A 79 7.74 5.71 -3.90
CA CYS A 79 7.78 7.11 -4.30
C CYS A 79 8.42 7.21 -5.68
N MET A 80 7.98 8.15 -6.52
CA MET A 80 8.46 8.30 -7.88
C MET A 80 8.47 9.78 -8.30
N GLU A 81 9.43 10.16 -9.13
CA GLU A 81 9.38 11.40 -9.89
C GLU A 81 8.93 11.06 -11.32
N GLU A 82 7.80 11.62 -11.72
CA GLU A 82 7.17 11.34 -13.00
C GLU A 82 7.64 12.32 -14.10
N GLU A 83 7.22 12.09 -15.34
CA GLU A 83 7.63 12.90 -16.52
C GLU A 83 7.27 14.39 -16.41
N ASP A 84 6.28 14.73 -15.58
CA ASP A 84 5.89 16.11 -15.28
C ASP A 84 6.87 16.82 -14.31
N GLY A 85 7.90 16.11 -13.84
CA GLY A 85 8.91 16.62 -12.90
C GLY A 85 8.41 16.73 -11.46
N LEU A 86 7.20 16.21 -11.17
CA LEU A 86 6.63 16.19 -9.84
C LEU A 86 6.87 14.84 -9.17
N ARG A 87 6.97 14.87 -7.86
CA ARG A 87 7.12 13.66 -7.03
C ARG A 87 5.78 13.21 -6.50
N TYR A 88 5.59 11.91 -6.49
CA TYR A 88 4.37 11.25 -6.05
C TYR A 88 4.71 10.11 -5.10
N ASN A 89 3.85 9.90 -4.11
CA ASN A 89 3.80 8.68 -3.33
C ASN A 89 2.76 7.78 -4.01
N GLU A 90 3.17 6.65 -4.57
CA GLU A 90 2.39 5.85 -5.51
C GLU A 90 2.15 4.42 -5.06
N LEU A 91 0.98 3.90 -5.42
CA LEU A 91 0.69 2.47 -5.49
C LEU A 91 0.47 2.11 -6.96
N ARG A 92 1.46 1.45 -7.57
CA ARG A 92 1.52 1.11 -9.00
C ARG A 92 0.95 -0.28 -9.24
N PHE A 93 0.12 -0.43 -10.27
CA PHE A 93 -0.50 -1.69 -10.63
C PHE A 93 0.08 -2.26 -11.91
N TYR A 94 0.46 -3.54 -11.87
CA TYR A 94 0.95 -4.29 -13.02
C TYR A 94 0.20 -5.62 -13.13
N ALA A 95 -0.26 -5.95 -14.34
CA ALA A 95 -0.85 -7.24 -14.65
C ALA A 95 0.21 -8.37 -14.57
N PRO A 96 -0.18 -9.66 -14.43
CA PRO A 96 0.77 -10.78 -14.39
C PRO A 96 1.65 -10.90 -15.63
N GLY A 97 1.24 -10.32 -16.77
CA GLY A 97 2.02 -10.23 -18.01
C GLY A 97 3.03 -9.09 -18.05
N GLY A 98 3.10 -8.25 -17.02
CA GLY A 98 3.98 -7.08 -16.95
C GLY A 98 3.35 -5.80 -17.52
N GLU A 99 2.11 -5.80 -17.97
CA GLU A 99 1.41 -4.60 -18.42
C GLU A 99 1.21 -3.64 -17.26
N TYR A 100 1.65 -2.38 -17.43
CA TYR A 100 1.38 -1.32 -16.47
C TYR A 100 -0.05 -0.80 -16.61
N LEU A 101 -0.85 -0.96 -15.57
CA LEU A 101 -2.27 -0.58 -15.56
C LEU A 101 -2.48 0.86 -15.07
N GLY A 102 -1.48 1.47 -14.47
CA GLY A 102 -1.50 2.80 -13.89
C GLY A 102 -1.21 2.80 -12.39
N CYS A 103 -1.28 3.97 -11.77
CA CYS A 103 -1.05 4.14 -10.33
C CYS A 103 -2.15 4.96 -9.65
N HIS A 104 -2.32 4.71 -8.36
CA HIS A 104 -2.92 5.64 -7.42
C HIS A 104 -1.82 6.48 -6.77
N THR A 105 -1.99 7.79 -6.66
CA THR A 105 -1.12 8.66 -5.88
C THR A 105 -1.79 9.01 -4.56
N LYS A 106 -1.04 8.99 -3.46
CA LYS A 106 -1.58 9.34 -2.14
C LYS A 106 -2.30 10.68 -2.18
N THR A 107 -3.55 10.70 -1.79
CA THR A 107 -4.44 11.86 -1.88
C THR A 107 -4.49 12.62 -0.55
N LEU A 108 -4.62 11.92 0.57
CA LEU A 108 -4.64 12.51 1.90
C LEU A 108 -3.21 12.54 2.47
N LEU A 109 -2.43 13.47 1.94
CA LEU A 109 -1.02 13.68 2.34
C LEU A 109 -0.94 14.08 3.82
N CYS A 110 0.02 13.51 4.53
CA CYS A 110 0.27 13.86 5.92
C CYS A 110 0.96 15.21 6.05
N GLY A 111 0.53 15.97 7.05
CA GLY A 111 1.15 17.24 7.43
C GLY A 111 0.73 17.66 8.83
N ALA A 112 1.61 18.37 9.53
CA ALA A 112 1.34 18.87 10.89
C ALA A 112 1.81 20.33 11.04
N GLY A 113 1.24 21.04 11.98
CA GLY A 113 1.56 22.46 12.24
C GLY A 113 0.77 23.46 11.40
N GLU A 114 1.03 24.77 11.64
CA GLU A 114 0.43 25.89 10.91
C GLU A 114 1.54 26.84 10.42
N PRO A 115 1.81 26.91 9.09
CA PRO A 115 1.23 26.07 8.03
C PRO A 115 1.69 24.61 8.13
N ALA A 116 0.87 23.69 7.61
CA ALA A 116 1.17 22.26 7.64
C ALA A 116 2.48 21.93 6.92
N GLN A 117 3.31 21.09 7.56
CA GLN A 117 4.60 20.63 7.04
C GLN A 117 4.62 19.10 6.99
N GLY A 118 5.23 18.54 5.97
CA GLY A 118 5.35 17.09 5.78
C GLY A 118 5.16 16.68 4.32
N GLU A 119 4.45 15.59 4.07
CA GLU A 119 4.17 15.10 2.70
C GLU A 119 3.52 16.17 1.82
N VAL A 120 2.67 17.01 2.40
CA VAL A 120 1.99 18.13 1.70
C VAL A 120 2.95 19.09 0.98
N ASN A 121 4.21 19.12 1.38
CA ASN A 121 5.25 19.96 0.76
C ASN A 121 6.11 19.19 -0.25
N CYS A 122 6.00 17.84 -0.28
CA CYS A 122 6.94 16.97 -0.99
C CYS A 122 6.31 16.24 -2.17
N TYR A 123 5.01 15.96 -2.10
CA TYR A 123 4.33 15.14 -3.09
C TYR A 123 3.14 15.87 -3.72
N ALA A 124 2.96 15.61 -5.01
CA ALA A 124 1.78 16.03 -5.77
C ALA A 124 0.67 14.96 -5.68
N VAL A 125 -0.53 15.34 -6.05
CA VAL A 125 -1.72 14.48 -6.02
C VAL A 125 -2.34 14.41 -7.41
N ARG A 126 -2.77 13.22 -7.83
CA ARG A 126 -3.56 12.99 -9.05
C ARG A 126 -4.99 12.54 -8.71
N PRO A 127 -5.94 12.69 -9.64
CA PRO A 127 -7.31 12.21 -9.43
C PRO A 127 -7.37 10.72 -9.10
N LEU A 128 -8.24 10.34 -8.17
CA LEU A 128 -8.49 8.95 -7.79
C LEU A 128 -8.94 8.13 -9.02
N ARG A 129 -8.44 6.91 -9.13
CA ARG A 129 -8.74 5.99 -10.23
C ARG A 129 -8.97 4.57 -9.72
N ALA A 130 -9.83 3.84 -10.44
CA ALA A 130 -9.93 2.39 -10.32
C ALA A 130 -9.30 1.73 -11.56
N PHE A 131 -8.84 0.49 -11.40
CA PHE A 131 -8.07 -0.26 -12.41
C PHE A 131 -8.78 -1.58 -12.69
N CYS A 132 -8.77 -2.02 -13.96
CA CYS A 132 -9.24 -3.34 -14.33
C CYS A 132 -8.09 -4.35 -14.20
N PHE A 133 -8.14 -5.20 -13.18
CA PHE A 133 -7.16 -6.25 -12.95
C PHE A 133 -7.83 -7.61 -13.17
N MET A 134 -7.43 -8.34 -14.21
CA MET A 134 -8.01 -9.65 -14.58
C MET A 134 -9.55 -9.66 -14.63
N GLY A 135 -10.14 -8.60 -15.19
CA GLY A 135 -11.59 -8.43 -15.31
C GLY A 135 -12.32 -7.95 -14.05
N ILE A 136 -11.61 -7.68 -12.97
CA ILE A 136 -12.15 -7.18 -11.70
C ILE A 136 -11.70 -5.74 -11.51
N MET A 137 -12.64 -4.85 -11.18
CA MET A 137 -12.30 -3.48 -10.82
C MET A 137 -11.67 -3.46 -9.41
N VAL A 138 -10.46 -2.92 -9.32
CA VAL A 138 -9.71 -2.77 -8.07
C VAL A 138 -9.34 -1.30 -7.84
N GLY A 139 -9.13 -0.92 -6.59
CA GLY A 139 -8.65 0.40 -6.21
C GLY A 139 -7.34 0.31 -5.44
N GLY A 140 -6.60 1.43 -5.43
CA GLY A 140 -5.42 1.64 -4.60
C GLY A 140 -5.67 2.72 -3.57
N LEU A 141 -5.19 2.56 -2.35
CA LEU A 141 -5.10 3.57 -1.31
C LEU A 141 -3.75 3.47 -0.60
N ILE A 142 -3.27 4.59 -0.08
CA ILE A 142 -1.97 4.65 0.60
C ILE A 142 -2.18 5.24 1.99
N CYS A 143 -1.91 4.43 3.01
CA CYS A 143 -1.83 4.83 4.42
C CYS A 143 -3.01 5.73 4.83
N ASN A 144 -2.77 7.03 4.99
CA ASN A 144 -3.75 8.01 5.45
C ASN A 144 -4.99 8.17 4.55
N ASP A 145 -4.90 7.79 3.29
CA ASP A 145 -6.05 7.79 2.36
C ASP A 145 -7.25 7.00 2.89
N LEU A 146 -6.99 5.96 3.65
CA LEU A 146 -8.05 5.09 4.16
C LEU A 146 -8.67 5.62 5.45
N TRP A 147 -7.87 6.19 6.32
CA TRP A 147 -8.34 6.53 7.67
C TRP A 147 -8.39 8.02 8.02
N ALA A 148 -7.75 8.90 7.21
CA ALA A 148 -7.76 10.34 7.45
C ALA A 148 -7.47 10.69 8.92
N ASN A 149 -6.33 10.22 9.44
CA ASN A 149 -5.98 10.40 10.85
C ASN A 149 -5.98 11.91 11.21
N PRO A 150 -6.82 12.35 12.16
CA PRO A 150 -6.95 13.77 12.48
C PRO A 150 -5.66 14.38 13.05
N GLY A 151 -4.71 13.55 13.53
CA GLY A 151 -3.41 14.01 14.01
C GLY A 151 -2.44 14.45 12.92
N CYS A 152 -2.68 14.05 11.67
CA CYS A 152 -1.77 14.37 10.56
C CYS A 152 -2.47 14.65 9.22
N THR A 153 -3.79 14.86 9.19
CA THR A 153 -4.54 15.12 7.95
C THR A 153 -5.01 16.57 7.90
N PRO A 154 -4.29 17.48 7.23
CA PRO A 154 -4.67 18.90 7.19
C PRO A 154 -5.81 19.20 6.21
N MET A 155 -6.24 18.23 5.37
CA MET A 155 -7.35 18.38 4.43
C MET A 155 -8.58 17.56 4.86
N PRO A 156 -9.79 17.88 4.36
CA PRO A 156 -11.01 17.12 4.65
C PRO A 156 -10.93 15.67 4.18
N ASP A 157 -11.47 14.73 4.96
CA ASP A 157 -11.71 13.35 4.53
C ASP A 157 -12.78 13.32 3.43
N THR A 158 -12.39 12.92 2.23
CA THR A 158 -13.27 12.82 1.07
C THR A 158 -13.86 11.43 0.88
N HIS A 159 -13.67 10.51 1.84
CA HIS A 159 -14.16 9.13 1.79
C HIS A 159 -13.76 8.40 0.50
N LEU A 160 -12.45 8.23 0.27
CA LEU A 160 -11.91 7.66 -0.97
C LEU A 160 -12.38 6.22 -1.23
N THR A 161 -12.59 5.40 -0.19
CA THR A 161 -13.18 4.06 -0.32
C THR A 161 -14.56 4.09 -0.94
N ARG A 162 -15.40 5.06 -0.54
CA ARG A 162 -16.73 5.28 -1.11
C ARG A 162 -16.66 5.66 -2.58
N GLN A 163 -15.69 6.48 -2.95
CA GLN A 163 -15.50 6.88 -4.35
C GLN A 163 -15.07 5.68 -5.18
N LEU A 164 -14.11 4.86 -4.70
CA LEU A 164 -13.69 3.64 -5.38
C LEU A 164 -14.84 2.63 -5.54
N SER A 165 -15.66 2.44 -4.51
CA SER A 165 -16.86 1.60 -4.59
C SER A 165 -17.82 2.09 -5.69
N ARG A 166 -18.04 3.40 -5.80
CA ARG A 166 -18.87 3.99 -6.87
C ARG A 166 -18.26 3.87 -8.27
N MET A 167 -16.93 3.77 -8.36
CA MET A 167 -16.22 3.45 -9.61
C MET A 167 -16.28 1.96 -9.96
N GLY A 168 -16.93 1.14 -9.13
CA GLY A 168 -17.12 -0.29 -9.35
C GLY A 168 -16.04 -1.18 -8.73
N ALA A 169 -15.10 -0.62 -7.95
CA ALA A 169 -14.09 -1.43 -7.28
C ALA A 169 -14.74 -2.45 -6.35
N LYS A 170 -14.18 -3.66 -6.35
CA LYS A 170 -14.56 -4.76 -5.44
C LYS A 170 -13.49 -5.02 -4.40
N ILE A 171 -12.24 -4.77 -4.75
CA ILE A 171 -11.08 -4.92 -3.88
C ILE A 171 -10.33 -3.60 -3.83
N VAL A 172 -9.88 -3.22 -2.65
CA VAL A 172 -8.95 -2.12 -2.43
C VAL A 172 -7.64 -2.69 -1.89
N PHE A 173 -6.56 -2.38 -2.57
CA PHE A 173 -5.20 -2.62 -2.12
C PHE A 173 -4.72 -1.40 -1.34
N HIS A 174 -4.33 -1.60 -0.09
CA HIS A 174 -3.96 -0.55 0.83
C HIS A 174 -2.53 -0.76 1.33
N ALA A 175 -1.63 0.09 0.86
CA ALA A 175 -0.22 0.08 1.20
C ALA A 175 0.06 1.07 2.33
N VAL A 176 0.72 0.62 3.40
CA VAL A 176 0.95 1.42 4.60
C VAL A 176 2.44 1.50 4.93
N ASN A 177 2.86 2.67 5.39
CA ASN A 177 4.09 2.90 6.13
C ASN A 177 3.76 3.89 7.24
N GLY A 178 2.99 3.41 8.21
CA GLY A 178 2.43 4.25 9.24
C GLY A 178 3.48 4.72 10.24
N GLY A 179 3.43 6.02 10.56
CA GLY A 179 4.22 6.58 11.64
C GLY A 179 3.87 5.90 12.95
N ARG A 180 4.88 5.36 13.62
CA ARG A 180 4.73 4.65 14.89
C ARG A 180 5.99 4.75 15.74
N ASP A 181 5.79 4.65 17.03
CA ASP A 181 6.84 4.56 18.02
C ASP A 181 6.51 3.51 19.09
N ALA A 182 7.34 3.39 20.10
CA ALA A 182 7.12 2.46 21.19
C ALA A 182 6.13 2.97 22.26
N SER A 183 5.52 4.14 22.08
CA SER A 183 4.62 4.77 23.05
C SER A 183 3.32 3.97 23.21
N THR A 184 2.65 4.18 24.34
CA THR A 184 1.33 3.61 24.61
C THR A 184 0.25 4.21 23.71
N VAL A 185 0.42 5.44 23.24
CA VAL A 185 -0.49 6.10 22.30
C VAL A 185 -0.42 5.41 20.94
N SER A 186 0.78 5.29 20.36
CA SER A 186 0.98 4.63 19.08
C SER A 186 0.50 3.17 19.10
N LYS A 187 0.92 2.37 20.09
CA LYS A 187 0.52 0.96 20.24
C LYS A 187 -0.95 0.75 20.58
N GLY A 188 -1.56 1.69 21.27
CA GLY A 188 -2.93 1.57 21.77
C GLY A 188 -3.95 2.34 20.95
N LEU A 189 -3.89 3.67 20.94
CA LEU A 189 -4.92 4.52 20.34
C LEU A 189 -4.85 4.50 18.82
N ASP A 190 -3.67 4.83 18.25
CA ASP A 190 -3.53 4.97 16.80
C ASP A 190 -3.79 3.65 16.09
N ARG A 191 -3.22 2.57 16.59
CA ARG A 191 -3.44 1.24 16.02
C ARG A 191 -4.92 0.85 16.03
N ARG A 192 -5.63 1.00 17.16
CA ARG A 192 -7.07 0.69 17.24
C ARG A 192 -7.90 1.57 16.31
N PHE A 193 -7.53 2.83 16.19
CA PHE A 193 -8.18 3.75 15.26
C PHE A 193 -8.01 3.26 13.81
N HIS A 194 -6.79 2.94 13.39
CA HIS A 194 -6.49 2.46 12.03
C HIS A 194 -7.23 1.15 11.72
N GLU A 195 -7.17 0.16 12.60
CA GLU A 195 -7.86 -1.13 12.43
C GLU A 195 -9.39 -0.95 12.35
N ALA A 196 -9.95 -0.10 13.21
CA ALA A 196 -11.38 0.22 13.15
C ALA A 196 -11.78 0.87 11.83
N GLN A 197 -10.95 1.78 11.28
CA GLN A 197 -11.20 2.40 9.98
C GLN A 197 -11.19 1.37 8.85
N VAL A 198 -10.22 0.42 8.82
CA VAL A 198 -10.20 -0.64 7.80
C VAL A 198 -11.52 -1.41 7.79
N LEU A 199 -11.99 -1.88 8.95
CA LEU A 199 -13.23 -2.66 9.06
C LEU A 199 -14.47 -1.82 8.76
N MET A 200 -14.52 -0.58 9.25
CA MET A 200 -15.66 0.32 9.01
C MET A 200 -15.79 0.70 7.54
N ARG A 201 -14.67 1.00 6.85
CA ARG A 201 -14.66 1.32 5.42
C ARG A 201 -15.02 0.10 4.57
N ALA A 202 -14.49 -1.08 4.89
CA ALA A 202 -14.86 -2.32 4.22
C ALA A 202 -16.39 -2.53 4.26
N ARG A 203 -16.99 -2.37 5.43
CA ARG A 203 -18.43 -2.54 5.63
C ARG A 203 -19.26 -1.45 4.99
N ALA A 204 -18.91 -0.18 5.21
CA ALA A 204 -19.71 0.96 4.76
C ALA A 204 -19.79 1.07 3.24
N ASP A 205 -18.73 0.62 2.55
CA ASP A 205 -18.57 0.79 1.11
C ASP A 205 -18.65 -0.54 0.33
N GLY A 206 -18.86 -1.67 1.05
CA GLY A 206 -19.05 -2.99 0.43
C GLY A 206 -17.78 -3.52 -0.26
N LEU A 207 -16.60 -3.25 0.32
CA LEU A 207 -15.30 -3.55 -0.28
C LEU A 207 -14.58 -4.65 0.46
N VAL A 208 -13.83 -5.47 -0.27
CA VAL A 208 -12.72 -6.22 0.33
C VAL A 208 -11.51 -5.27 0.41
N ILE A 209 -10.89 -5.15 1.58
CA ILE A 209 -9.68 -4.34 1.78
C ILE A 209 -8.52 -5.25 2.13
N CYS A 210 -7.50 -5.27 1.27
CA CYS A 210 -6.24 -5.95 1.50
C CYS A 210 -5.22 -4.90 1.98
N THR A 211 -4.63 -5.09 3.15
CA THR A 211 -3.72 -4.10 3.74
C THR A 211 -2.43 -4.74 4.23
N VAL A 212 -1.32 -4.04 4.05
CA VAL A 212 0.02 -4.40 4.57
C VAL A 212 0.74 -3.17 5.07
N ASP A 213 1.55 -3.31 6.12
CA ASP A 213 2.34 -2.22 6.68
C ASP A 213 3.84 -2.53 6.61
N ASN A 214 4.67 -1.50 6.68
CA ASN A 214 6.11 -1.59 6.88
C ASN A 214 6.43 -2.22 8.24
N THR A 215 7.42 -3.09 8.30
CA THR A 215 7.86 -3.72 9.56
C THR A 215 9.19 -3.20 10.10
N TYR A 216 9.79 -2.22 9.45
CA TYR A 216 11.00 -1.58 9.95
C TYR A 216 10.66 -0.37 10.82
N PRO A 217 11.28 -0.17 11.99
CA PRO A 217 12.21 -1.10 12.65
C PRO A 217 11.48 -2.31 13.26
N GLU A 218 12.07 -3.51 13.16
CA GLU A 218 11.40 -4.79 13.45
C GLU A 218 11.01 -4.99 14.94
N HIS A 219 11.54 -4.18 15.84
CA HIS A 219 11.24 -4.24 17.28
C HIS A 219 10.03 -3.39 17.68
N ILE A 220 9.40 -2.70 16.73
CA ILE A 220 8.18 -1.90 16.92
C ILE A 220 7.06 -2.51 16.08
N GLY A 221 5.91 -2.75 16.71
CA GLY A 221 4.75 -3.29 16.00
C GLY A 221 4.22 -2.37 14.91
N VAL A 222 3.56 -2.94 13.92
CA VAL A 222 2.92 -2.20 12.81
C VAL A 222 1.90 -1.17 13.31
N SER A 223 1.65 -0.12 12.52
CA SER A 223 0.68 0.93 12.85
C SER A 223 -0.78 0.47 12.67
N SER A 224 -0.98 -0.54 11.81
CA SER A 224 -2.25 -1.23 11.59
C SER A 224 -1.96 -2.69 11.25
N LEU A 225 -2.79 -3.64 11.69
CA LEU A 225 -2.63 -5.04 11.30
C LEU A 225 -2.70 -5.16 9.78
N GLY A 226 -1.73 -5.86 9.21
CA GLY A 226 -1.84 -6.39 7.85
C GLY A 226 -2.92 -7.48 7.81
N GLY A 227 -3.62 -7.60 6.69
CA GLY A 227 -4.67 -8.61 6.54
C GLY A 227 -5.64 -8.31 5.42
N ILE A 228 -6.74 -9.06 5.40
CA ILE A 228 -7.85 -8.93 4.45
C ILE A 228 -9.14 -8.75 5.24
N ALA A 229 -9.75 -7.57 5.11
CA ALA A 229 -11.04 -7.25 5.70
C ALA A 229 -12.16 -7.47 4.68
N ALA A 230 -13.21 -8.19 5.10
CA ALA A 230 -14.38 -8.46 4.27
C ALA A 230 -15.45 -7.37 4.42
N PRO A 231 -16.41 -7.27 3.47
CA PRO A 231 -17.51 -6.29 3.51
C PRO A 231 -18.44 -6.39 4.72
N ASN A 232 -18.39 -7.48 5.47
CA ASN A 232 -19.15 -7.66 6.72
C ASN A 232 -18.38 -7.18 7.96
N ALA A 233 -17.27 -6.45 7.81
CA ALA A 233 -16.39 -5.98 8.86
C ALA A 233 -15.71 -7.09 9.66
N VAL A 234 -15.39 -8.20 9.00
CA VAL A 234 -14.64 -9.32 9.60
C VAL A 234 -13.29 -9.47 8.92
N TRP A 235 -12.24 -9.68 9.68
CA TRP A 235 -10.95 -10.08 9.13
C TRP A 235 -11.04 -11.52 8.60
N LEU A 236 -10.82 -11.73 7.31
CA LEU A 236 -10.64 -13.06 6.72
C LEU A 236 -9.31 -13.67 7.14
N CYS A 237 -8.30 -12.84 7.26
CA CYS A 237 -7.00 -13.19 7.82
C CYS A 237 -6.31 -11.95 8.36
N THR A 238 -5.36 -12.15 9.27
CA THR A 238 -4.46 -11.10 9.77
C THR A 238 -3.02 -11.60 9.73
N LEU A 239 -2.08 -10.68 9.52
CA LEU A 239 -0.65 -10.93 9.64
C LEU A 239 -0.19 -10.63 11.07
N PRO A 240 0.97 -11.17 11.50
CA PRO A 240 1.59 -10.80 12.76
C PRO A 240 1.82 -9.29 12.85
N ASP A 241 1.79 -8.74 14.03
CA ASP A 241 2.01 -7.31 14.27
C ASP A 241 3.48 -6.90 14.26
N MET A 242 4.41 -7.85 14.13
CA MET A 242 5.85 -7.61 14.09
C MET A 242 6.53 -8.52 13.08
N GLY A 243 7.61 -8.01 12.51
CA GLY A 243 8.50 -8.74 11.64
C GLY A 243 7.97 -9.00 10.23
N ARG A 244 8.88 -9.42 9.36
CA ARG A 244 8.57 -9.73 7.97
C ARG A 244 7.60 -10.91 7.86
N ARG A 245 6.55 -10.76 7.05
CA ARG A 245 5.62 -11.84 6.72
C ARG A 245 5.14 -11.73 5.27
N VAL A 246 5.24 -12.83 4.54
CA VAL A 246 4.63 -12.99 3.21
C VAL A 246 3.65 -14.16 3.30
N ALA A 247 2.41 -13.94 2.89
CA ALA A 247 1.38 -14.98 2.96
C ALA A 247 0.32 -14.77 1.87
N THR A 248 -0.12 -15.87 1.27
CA THR A 248 -1.09 -15.89 0.16
C THR A 248 -2.44 -16.43 0.62
N TYR A 249 -3.50 -15.78 0.17
CA TYR A 249 -4.87 -16.10 0.54
C TYR A 249 -5.79 -16.12 -0.67
N ASP A 250 -6.75 -17.04 -0.68
CA ASP A 250 -7.85 -17.02 -1.63
C ASP A 250 -8.94 -16.05 -1.16
N VAL A 251 -9.19 -15.01 -1.95
CA VAL A 251 -10.19 -13.99 -1.65
C VAL A 251 -11.44 -14.27 -2.48
N PRO A 252 -12.55 -14.64 -1.83
CA PRO A 252 -13.81 -14.81 -2.54
C PRO A 252 -14.28 -13.47 -3.10
N LEU A 253 -14.63 -13.46 -4.37
CA LEU A 253 -15.28 -12.30 -5.02
C LEU A 253 -16.78 -12.51 -4.92
N VAL A 254 -17.46 -11.64 -4.23
CA VAL A 254 -18.91 -11.63 -4.07
C VAL A 254 -19.54 -10.64 -5.03
#